data_f8ac2af47a95407ba13977bfbd659eaa
#
_entry.id   f8ac2af47a95407ba13977bfbd659eaa
#
_cell.length_a   1.000
_cell.length_b   1.000
_cell.length_c   1.000
_cell.angle_alpha   90.00
_cell.angle_beta   90.00
_cell.angle_gamma   90.00
#
_symmetry.space_group_name_H-M   'P 1'
#
loop_
_entity.id
_entity.type
_entity.pdbx_description
1 polymer ?
#
loop_
_entity_poly.entity_id
_entity_poly.type
_entity_poly.pdbx_seq_one_letter_code
_entity_poly.pdbx_strand_id
1 'polypeptide(L)'
;DIDLISVMFNKKSLSHFQGPESLKNRRVAWIKGYDFHPYFDDSITVFEIANRKSLLRMLKKDRIDYYLDARVDMDFAKDEYHPNDESLIVRDLLSLKLYPAFSDTKKGKALTKIWDQRMGKIKDTKKMKDLFAQWGFEYPFP
;
A
#
# COMPACT_ATOMS: atom_id res chain seq x y z
N ASP A 1 -5.45 -11.40 -4.14
CA ASP A 1 -5.83 -10.14 -3.49
C ASP A 1 -5.17 -8.96 -4.20
N ILE A 2 -5.65 -7.76 -3.92
CA ILE A 2 -5.09 -6.52 -4.47
C ILE A 2 -4.74 -5.61 -3.29
N ASP A 3 -3.52 -5.12 -3.26
CA ASP A 3 -3.09 -4.09 -2.33
C ASP A 3 -2.98 -2.75 -3.07
N LEU A 4 -3.65 -1.75 -2.55
CA LEU A 4 -3.65 -0.41 -3.11
C LEU A 4 -2.58 0.42 -2.41
N ILE A 5 -1.50 0.70 -3.11
CA ILE A 5 -0.42 1.54 -2.59
C ILE A 5 -0.76 3.00 -2.84
N SER A 6 -0.78 3.75 -1.77
CA SER A 6 -1.13 5.16 -1.75
C SER A 6 0.03 6.04 -1.33
N VAL A 7 -0.06 7.30 -1.67
CA VAL A 7 0.88 8.35 -1.26
C VAL A 7 0.18 9.39 -0.42
N MET A 8 0.84 9.79 0.66
CA MET A 8 0.42 10.95 1.47
C MET A 8 1.42 12.08 1.32
N PHE A 9 0.93 13.29 1.19
CA PHE A 9 1.73 14.50 1.05
C PHE A 9 1.00 15.74 1.58
N ASN A 10 1.71 16.85 1.77
CA ASN A 10 1.12 18.11 2.21
C ASN A 10 0.22 18.72 1.12
N LYS A 11 -0.94 19.25 1.50
CA LYS A 11 -1.93 19.90 0.61
C LYS A 11 -1.33 21.00 -0.26
N LYS A 12 -0.30 21.68 0.22
CA LYS A 12 0.42 22.72 -0.55
C LYS A 12 1.04 22.18 -1.85
N SER A 13 1.32 20.87 -1.93
CA SER A 13 1.87 20.20 -3.11
C SER A 13 0.82 19.65 -4.07
N LEU A 14 -0.47 19.80 -3.75
CA LEU A 14 -1.56 19.18 -4.51
C LEU A 14 -1.62 19.65 -5.97
N SER A 15 -1.39 20.93 -6.23
CA SER A 15 -1.41 21.50 -7.60
C SER A 15 -0.31 20.97 -8.51
N HIS A 16 0.75 20.40 -7.94
CA HIS A 16 1.90 19.84 -8.67
C HIS A 16 1.89 18.31 -8.73
N PHE A 17 0.91 17.67 -8.07
CA PHE A 17 0.84 16.22 -8.03
C PHE A 17 0.18 15.66 -9.29
N GLN A 18 0.93 14.86 -10.05
CA GLN A 18 0.54 14.23 -11.31
C GLN A 18 0.73 12.68 -11.27
N GLY A 19 0.55 12.08 -10.10
CA GLY A 19 0.75 10.64 -9.92
C GLY A 19 2.22 10.25 -9.68
N PRO A 20 2.65 9.03 -10.08
CA PRO A 20 3.98 8.49 -9.77
C PRO A 20 5.14 9.38 -10.25
N GLU A 21 4.99 10.07 -11.36
CA GLU A 21 5.99 10.98 -11.92
C GLU A 21 6.36 12.13 -10.96
N SER A 22 5.44 12.51 -10.07
CA SER A 22 5.67 13.56 -9.08
C SER A 22 6.69 13.18 -8.01
N LEU A 23 7.04 11.91 -7.89
CA LEU A 23 8.01 11.41 -6.91
C LEU A 23 9.46 11.55 -7.39
N LYS A 24 9.70 11.76 -8.67
CA LYS A 24 11.04 11.92 -9.26
C LYS A 24 11.81 13.07 -8.59
N ASN A 25 13.05 12.80 -8.22
CA ASN A 25 13.94 13.74 -7.52
C ASN A 25 13.38 14.26 -6.20
N ARG A 26 12.52 13.47 -5.53
CA ARG A 26 11.90 13.82 -4.25
C ARG A 26 12.35 12.90 -3.12
N ARG A 27 12.15 13.38 -1.90
CA ARG A 27 12.37 12.63 -0.67
C ARG A 27 11.13 11.80 -0.38
N VAL A 28 11.23 10.50 -0.59
CA VAL A 28 10.13 9.55 -0.43
C VAL A 28 10.43 8.64 0.76
N ALA A 29 9.45 8.36 1.59
CA ALA A 29 9.64 7.49 2.74
C ALA A 29 8.56 6.41 2.83
N TRP A 30 8.94 5.27 3.39
CA TRP A 30 8.05 4.15 3.70
C TRP A 30 8.50 3.40 4.94
N ILE A 31 7.71 2.43 5.36
CA ILE A 31 8.02 1.58 6.51
C ILE A 31 9.20 0.66 6.16
N LYS A 32 10.18 0.60 7.07
CA LYS A 32 11.34 -0.27 6.95
C LYS A 32 10.90 -1.73 6.71
N GLY A 33 11.49 -2.34 5.69
CA GLY A 33 11.16 -3.70 5.26
C GLY A 33 10.11 -3.79 4.15
N TYR A 34 9.49 -2.68 3.76
CA TYR A 34 8.79 -2.59 2.48
C TYR A 34 9.80 -2.31 1.38
N ASP A 35 9.59 -2.89 0.20
CA ASP A 35 10.45 -2.65 -0.95
C ASP A 35 9.62 -2.13 -2.12
N PHE A 36 9.50 -0.82 -2.19
CA PHE A 36 8.80 -0.16 -3.30
C PHE A 36 9.76 0.31 -4.41
N HIS A 37 11.08 0.13 -4.27
CA HIS A 37 12.05 0.54 -5.29
C HIS A 37 11.72 0.04 -6.70
N PRO A 38 11.29 -1.24 -6.91
CA PRO A 38 11.02 -1.74 -8.26
C PRO A 38 9.90 -1.03 -9.01
N TYR A 39 9.09 -0.23 -8.31
CA TYR A 39 7.91 0.43 -8.88
C TYR A 39 8.12 1.91 -9.18
N PHE A 40 9.27 2.47 -8.81
CA PHE A 40 9.54 3.89 -8.95
C PHE A 40 10.89 4.15 -9.62
N ASP A 41 11.08 5.37 -10.10
CA ASP A 41 12.31 5.85 -10.72
C ASP A 41 13.45 5.91 -9.70
N ASP A 42 14.68 5.55 -10.11
CA ASP A 42 15.89 5.55 -9.26
C ASP A 42 16.30 6.95 -8.78
N SER A 43 15.69 8.01 -9.32
CA SER A 43 15.96 9.38 -8.89
C SER A 43 15.35 9.76 -7.54
N ILE A 44 14.49 8.93 -6.97
CA ILE A 44 13.92 9.20 -5.64
C ILE A 44 15.00 9.06 -4.55
N THR A 45 14.93 9.92 -3.54
CA THR A 45 15.73 9.76 -2.31
C THR A 45 14.90 9.06 -1.25
N VAL A 46 15.26 7.82 -0.94
CA VAL A 46 14.46 6.95 -0.07
C VAL A 46 14.86 7.05 1.40
N PHE A 47 13.86 7.09 2.28
CA PHE A 47 13.99 6.99 3.72
C PHE A 47 13.14 5.83 4.25
N GLU A 48 13.78 4.81 4.79
CA GLU A 48 13.10 3.73 5.50
C GLU A 48 12.95 4.06 6.99
N ILE A 49 11.73 4.09 7.47
CA ILE A 49 11.39 4.55 8.83
C ILE A 49 10.67 3.44 9.59
N ALA A 50 10.99 3.30 10.89
CA ALA A 50 10.52 2.18 11.69
C ALA A 50 9.02 2.20 12.02
N ASN A 51 8.36 3.36 12.02
CA ASN A 51 6.95 3.47 12.41
C ASN A 51 6.22 4.63 11.73
N ARG A 52 4.91 4.47 11.55
CA ARG A 52 4.01 5.41 10.87
C ARG A 52 3.91 6.78 11.53
N LYS A 53 3.91 6.82 12.86
CA LYS A 53 3.88 8.08 13.61
C LYS A 53 5.08 8.98 13.28
N SER A 54 6.27 8.39 13.16
CA SER A 54 7.48 9.13 12.77
C SER A 54 7.41 9.61 11.31
N LEU A 55 6.89 8.80 10.39
CA LEU A 55 6.66 9.18 8.99
C LEU A 55 5.75 10.40 8.88
N LEU A 56 4.58 10.37 9.54
CA LEU A 56 3.64 11.49 9.55
C LEU A 56 4.27 12.77 10.13
N ARG A 57 5.04 12.64 11.21
CA ARG A 57 5.77 13.77 11.79
C ARG A 57 6.83 14.34 10.85
N MET A 58 7.55 13.48 10.11
CA MET A 58 8.53 13.92 9.12
C MET A 58 7.87 14.65 7.96
N LEU A 59 6.76 14.12 7.47
CA LEU A 59 5.97 14.75 6.41
C LEU A 59 5.46 16.14 6.82
N LYS A 60 4.89 16.27 8.01
CA LYS A 60 4.41 17.56 8.55
C LYS A 60 5.53 18.58 8.77
N LYS A 61 6.75 18.15 9.02
CA LYS A 61 7.93 19.01 9.19
C LYS A 61 8.72 19.23 7.89
N ASP A 62 8.14 18.87 6.74
CA ASP A 62 8.79 18.97 5.43
C ASP A 62 10.18 18.29 5.34
N ARG A 63 10.40 17.24 6.14
CA ARG A 63 11.63 16.45 6.10
C ARG A 63 11.60 15.39 4.99
N ILE A 64 10.40 14.96 4.59
CA ILE A 64 10.10 14.15 3.43
C ILE A 64 9.01 14.85 2.61
N ASP A 65 8.95 14.57 1.32
CA ASP A 65 7.96 15.15 0.42
C ASP A 65 6.74 14.25 0.28
N TYR A 66 6.99 12.92 0.29
CA TYR A 66 5.99 11.88 0.08
C TYR A 66 6.17 10.72 1.05
N TYR A 67 5.05 10.21 1.57
CA TYR A 67 4.98 8.98 2.36
C TYR A 67 4.16 7.93 1.60
N LEU A 68 4.73 6.74 1.38
CA LEU A 68 4.09 5.60 0.71
C LEU A 68 3.70 4.52 1.72
N ASP A 69 2.51 3.98 1.57
CA ASP A 69 2.03 2.82 2.37
C ASP A 69 0.85 2.14 1.66
N ALA A 70 0.43 0.98 2.16
CA ALA A 70 -0.86 0.41 1.83
C ALA A 70 -1.98 1.38 2.24
N ARG A 71 -3.00 1.54 1.40
CA ARG A 71 -4.09 2.50 1.61
C ARG A 71 -4.75 2.34 2.99
N VAL A 72 -5.05 1.11 3.35
CA VAL A 72 -5.72 0.80 4.63
C VAL A 72 -4.86 1.24 5.82
N ASP A 73 -3.57 0.94 5.78
CA ASP A 73 -2.63 1.29 6.84
C ASP A 73 -2.39 2.81 6.93
N MET A 74 -2.40 3.48 5.79
CA MET A 74 -2.26 4.93 5.69
C MET A 74 -3.47 5.67 6.28
N ASP A 75 -4.68 5.22 5.93
CA ASP A 75 -5.92 5.78 6.47
C ASP A 75 -5.99 5.56 7.99
N PHE A 76 -5.70 4.34 8.47
CA PHE A 76 -5.61 4.04 9.89
C PHE A 76 -4.61 4.95 10.63
N ALA A 77 -3.42 5.12 10.09
CA ALA A 77 -2.39 5.97 10.72
C ALA A 77 -2.80 7.44 10.72
N LYS A 78 -3.47 7.91 9.67
CA LYS A 78 -3.99 9.29 9.62
C LYS A 78 -5.05 9.50 10.69
N ASP A 79 -6.00 8.60 10.82
CA ASP A 79 -7.10 8.70 11.79
C ASP A 79 -6.60 8.58 13.23
N GLU A 80 -5.62 7.70 13.49
CA GLU A 80 -5.05 7.51 14.84
C GLU A 80 -4.21 8.70 15.31
N TYR A 81 -3.33 9.23 14.42
CA TYR A 81 -2.33 10.22 14.84
C TYR A 81 -2.68 11.65 14.47
N HIS A 82 -3.53 11.85 13.48
CA HIS A 82 -3.90 13.16 12.95
C HIS A 82 -5.36 13.21 12.48
N PRO A 83 -6.34 12.87 13.35
CA PRO A 83 -7.74 12.94 13.00
C PRO A 83 -8.10 14.37 12.58
N ASN A 84 -8.89 14.50 11.51
CA ASN A 84 -9.35 15.77 10.94
C ASN A 84 -8.23 16.70 10.42
N ASP A 85 -7.02 16.19 10.17
CA ASP A 85 -5.96 17.00 9.55
C ASP A 85 -6.16 17.11 8.05
N GLU A 86 -6.77 18.20 7.62
CA GLU A 86 -7.01 18.52 6.20
C GLU A 86 -5.74 18.98 5.46
N SER A 87 -4.63 19.17 6.15
CA SER A 87 -3.37 19.55 5.52
C SER A 87 -2.68 18.39 4.82
N LEU A 88 -3.06 17.15 5.12
CA LEU A 88 -2.53 15.94 4.54
C LEU A 88 -3.49 15.35 3.52
N ILE A 89 -3.00 15.18 2.29
CA ILE A 89 -3.74 14.61 1.16
C ILE A 89 -3.26 13.19 0.92
N VAL A 90 -4.20 12.27 0.68
CA VAL A 90 -3.93 10.89 0.25
C VAL A 90 -4.38 10.73 -1.19
N ARG A 91 -3.57 10.05 -2.01
CA ARG A 91 -3.88 9.66 -3.39
C ARG A 91 -3.37 8.26 -3.65
N ASP A 92 -4.15 7.50 -4.40
CA ASP A 92 -3.74 6.16 -4.83
C ASP A 92 -2.73 6.29 -5.96
N LEU A 93 -1.69 5.45 -5.93
CA LEU A 93 -0.61 5.46 -6.91
C LEU A 93 -0.62 4.24 -7.82
N LEU A 94 -0.71 3.05 -7.22
CA LEU A 94 -0.66 1.80 -7.95
C LEU A 94 -1.36 0.68 -7.19
N SER A 95 -1.80 -0.34 -7.93
CA SER A 95 -2.40 -1.55 -7.38
C SER A 95 -1.42 -2.71 -7.54
N LEU A 96 -1.12 -3.39 -6.44
CA LEU A 96 -0.27 -4.58 -6.42
C LEU A 96 -1.12 -5.83 -6.29
N LYS A 97 -0.95 -6.78 -7.20
CA LYS A 97 -1.57 -8.10 -7.05
C LYS A 97 -0.80 -8.90 -6.01
N LEU A 98 -1.49 -9.35 -4.98
CA LEU A 98 -0.93 -10.18 -3.93
C LEU A 98 -1.24 -11.65 -4.19
N TYR A 99 -0.24 -12.47 -4.00
CA TYR A 99 -0.32 -13.92 -4.16
C TYR A 99 0.20 -14.62 -2.89
N PRO A 100 -0.41 -15.73 -2.47
CA PRO A 100 0.16 -16.54 -1.42
C PRO A 100 1.50 -17.12 -1.89
N ALA A 101 2.52 -17.02 -1.05
CA ALA A 101 3.84 -17.57 -1.35
C ALA A 101 4.01 -18.91 -0.63
N PHE A 102 4.52 -19.90 -1.35
CA PHE A 102 4.86 -21.22 -0.82
C PHE A 102 6.35 -21.47 -1.04
N SER A 103 6.99 -22.17 -0.10
CA SER A 103 8.40 -22.53 -0.23
C SER A 103 8.67 -23.38 -1.47
N ASP A 104 9.83 -23.22 -2.13
CA ASP A 104 10.23 -24.05 -3.28
C ASP A 104 10.73 -25.44 -2.83
N THR A 105 9.84 -26.19 -2.22
CA THR A 105 10.04 -27.58 -1.76
C THR A 105 8.96 -28.47 -2.38
N LYS A 106 9.16 -29.78 -2.32
CA LYS A 106 8.15 -30.76 -2.75
C LYS A 106 6.81 -30.54 -2.04
N LYS A 107 6.84 -30.22 -0.73
CA LYS A 107 5.65 -29.91 0.06
C LYS A 107 5.02 -28.59 -0.37
N GLY A 108 5.80 -27.53 -0.59
CA GLY A 108 5.29 -26.23 -1.05
C GLY A 108 4.62 -26.33 -2.41
N LYS A 109 5.23 -27.05 -3.37
CA LYS A 109 4.62 -27.30 -4.69
C LYS A 109 3.30 -28.08 -4.59
N ALA A 110 3.19 -29.02 -3.67
CA ALA A 110 1.93 -29.72 -3.41
C ALA A 110 0.86 -28.78 -2.82
N LEU A 111 1.24 -27.91 -1.89
CA LEU A 111 0.33 -26.91 -1.28
C LEU A 111 -0.15 -25.88 -2.31
N THR A 112 0.70 -25.43 -3.23
CA THR A 112 0.30 -24.53 -4.32
C THR A 112 -0.82 -25.16 -5.15
N LYS A 113 -0.67 -26.42 -5.56
CA LYS A 113 -1.73 -27.12 -6.33
C LYS A 113 -3.03 -27.24 -5.56
N ILE A 114 -2.98 -27.54 -4.26
CA ILE A 114 -4.16 -27.61 -3.41
C ILE A 114 -4.82 -26.23 -3.30
N TRP A 115 -4.03 -25.18 -3.11
CA TRP A 115 -4.50 -23.80 -3.05
C TRP A 115 -5.24 -23.41 -4.33
N ASP A 116 -4.62 -23.58 -5.48
CA ASP A 116 -5.20 -23.19 -6.78
C ASP A 116 -6.53 -23.93 -7.04
N GLN A 117 -6.56 -25.24 -6.77
CA GLN A 117 -7.80 -26.03 -6.91
C GLN A 117 -8.90 -25.58 -5.97
N ARG A 118 -8.59 -25.22 -4.73
CA ARG A 118 -9.55 -24.75 -3.74
C ARG A 118 -10.03 -23.36 -4.05
N MET A 119 -9.12 -22.44 -4.37
CA MET A 119 -9.49 -21.07 -4.74
C MET A 119 -10.35 -21.04 -6.00
N GLY A 120 -10.08 -21.87 -7.00
CA GLY A 120 -10.92 -22.01 -8.19
C GLY A 120 -12.37 -22.40 -7.88
N LYS A 121 -12.62 -23.11 -6.74
CA LYS A 121 -13.96 -23.52 -6.32
C LYS A 121 -14.69 -22.50 -5.44
N ILE A 122 -13.94 -21.72 -4.63
CA ILE A 122 -14.55 -20.88 -3.61
C ILE A 122 -14.57 -19.39 -3.96
N LYS A 123 -13.68 -18.94 -4.85
CA LYS A 123 -13.54 -17.51 -5.16
C LYS A 123 -14.85 -16.86 -5.60
N ASP A 124 -15.70 -17.55 -6.37
CA ASP A 124 -16.94 -17.00 -6.91
C ASP A 124 -18.17 -17.23 -6.01
N THR A 125 -17.96 -17.83 -4.83
CA THR A 125 -19.08 -18.12 -3.92
C THR A 125 -19.57 -16.86 -3.20
N LYS A 126 -20.87 -16.84 -2.89
CA LYS A 126 -21.47 -15.79 -2.07
C LYS A 126 -20.73 -15.62 -0.73
N LYS A 127 -20.36 -16.73 -0.08
CA LYS A 127 -19.63 -16.71 1.20
C LYS A 127 -18.31 -15.94 1.10
N MET A 128 -17.55 -16.08 0.00
CA MET A 128 -16.32 -15.35 -0.21
C MET A 128 -16.59 -13.85 -0.40
N LYS A 129 -17.59 -13.49 -1.20
CA LYS A 129 -18.01 -12.09 -1.39
C LYS A 129 -18.45 -11.43 -0.09
N ASP A 130 -19.28 -12.13 0.69
CA ASP A 130 -19.76 -11.66 1.98
C ASP A 130 -18.58 -11.44 2.96
N LEU A 131 -17.53 -12.28 2.92
CA LEU A 131 -16.36 -12.16 3.77
C LEU A 131 -15.57 -10.87 3.45
N PHE A 132 -15.34 -10.55 2.17
CA PHE A 132 -14.69 -9.31 1.77
C PHE A 132 -15.52 -8.08 2.20
N ALA A 133 -16.83 -8.11 1.97
CA ALA A 133 -17.75 -7.05 2.38
C ALA A 133 -17.76 -6.83 3.90
N GLN A 134 -17.73 -7.91 4.70
CA GLN A 134 -17.71 -7.85 6.17
C GLN A 134 -16.48 -7.07 6.68
N TRP A 135 -15.35 -7.19 6.00
CA TRP A 135 -14.10 -6.53 6.39
C TRP A 135 -13.85 -5.22 5.64
N GLY A 136 -14.81 -4.77 4.82
CA GLY A 136 -14.69 -3.51 4.07
C GLY A 136 -13.69 -3.55 2.92
N PHE A 137 -13.32 -4.75 2.44
CA PHE A 137 -12.42 -4.92 1.31
C PHE A 137 -13.19 -5.02 0.00
N GLU A 138 -12.61 -4.42 -1.05
CA GLU A 138 -13.11 -4.62 -2.40
C GLU A 138 -12.86 -6.07 -2.84
N TYR A 139 -13.87 -6.67 -3.51
CA TYR A 139 -13.77 -8.05 -3.99
C TYR A 139 -12.86 -8.12 -5.23
N PRO A 140 -11.70 -8.82 -5.16
CA PRO A 140 -10.66 -8.70 -6.18
C PRO A 140 -10.84 -9.61 -7.40
N PHE A 141 -11.89 -10.42 -7.42
CA PHE A 141 -12.15 -11.36 -8.53
C PHE A 141 -13.31 -10.84 -9.37
N PRO A 142 -13.13 -10.79 -10.70
CA PRO A 142 -14.19 -10.36 -11.63
C PRO A 142 -15.39 -11.31 -11.67
#